data_af7b7a4e482bd1e3bfae4552cf54863b
#
_entry.id   af7b7a4e482bd1e3bfae4552cf54863b
#
_cell.length_a   1.000
_cell.length_b   1.000
_cell.length_c   1.000
_cell.angle_alpha   90.00
_cell.angle_beta   90.00
_cell.angle_gamma   90.00
#
_symmetry.space_group_name_H-M   'P 1'
#
loop_
_entity.id
_entity.type
_entity.pdbx_description
1 polymer ?
#
loop_
_entity_poly.entity_id
_entity_poly.type
_entity_poly.pdbx_seq_one_letter_code
_entity_poly.pdbx_strand_id
1 'polypeptide(L)'
;VFFTLQLGIIGAFMAADLFNLYVWFEVMLVSSFVLLTLGGERFQLEGSIKYVAINVFSSTIFLAGIGMIYGLTGTVNMAAAGLALDGFANQTLPMVAAVFFLVSFGIKAAIFPLFFWLPASYHTPPIGISSFLIAMMTKVGVYTLIRFFTIVFPLEDTMLRTVFLVLSGFTMVVGVLGAAIQIDFRKI
;
A
#
# COMPACT_ATOMS: atom_id res chain seq x y z
N VAL A 1 -4.01 -5.27 20.44
CA VAL A 1 -3.21 -5.02 19.24
C VAL A 1 -3.74 -5.80 18.03
N PHE A 2 -3.98 -7.10 18.14
CA PHE A 2 -4.54 -7.89 17.00
C PHE A 2 -5.90 -7.36 16.55
N PHE A 3 -6.83 -7.15 17.47
CA PHE A 3 -8.14 -6.55 17.14
C PHE A 3 -8.04 -5.13 16.61
N THR A 4 -7.04 -4.35 17.05
CA THR A 4 -6.81 -3.00 16.51
C THR A 4 -6.32 -3.07 15.05
N LEU A 5 -5.47 -4.05 14.72
CA LEU A 5 -5.06 -4.30 13.35
C LEU A 5 -6.26 -4.70 12.48
N GLN A 6 -7.10 -5.62 12.97
CA GLN A 6 -8.31 -6.04 12.26
C GLN A 6 -9.30 -4.89 12.05
N LEU A 7 -9.47 -4.03 13.06
CA LEU A 7 -10.28 -2.82 12.94
C LEU A 7 -9.72 -1.88 11.85
N GLY A 8 -8.40 -1.69 11.81
CA GLY A 8 -7.74 -0.89 10.75
C GLY A 8 -7.99 -1.44 9.35
N ILE A 9 -7.92 -2.78 9.17
CA ILE A 9 -8.19 -3.46 7.90
C ILE A 9 -9.64 -3.23 7.46
N ILE A 10 -10.61 -3.46 8.35
CA ILE A 10 -12.03 -3.27 8.07
C ILE A 10 -12.31 -1.80 7.76
N GLY A 11 -11.76 -0.88 8.55
CA GLY A 11 -11.90 0.56 8.34
C GLY A 11 -11.34 1.02 6.98
N ALA A 12 -10.20 0.46 6.56
CA ALA A 12 -9.64 0.76 5.25
C ALA A 12 -10.53 0.27 4.10
N PHE A 13 -11.14 -0.91 4.22
CA PHE A 13 -12.10 -1.41 3.23
C PHE A 13 -13.37 -0.56 3.14
N MET A 14 -13.83 0.01 4.26
CA MET A 14 -15.04 0.81 4.33
C MET A 14 -14.82 2.30 4.02
N ALA A 15 -13.58 2.78 4.01
CA ALA A 15 -13.29 4.19 3.81
C ALA A 15 -13.72 4.68 2.43
N ALA A 16 -14.50 5.75 2.35
CA ALA A 16 -14.89 6.43 1.10
C ALA A 16 -14.13 7.75 0.88
N ASP A 17 -13.33 8.14 1.85
CA ASP A 17 -12.57 9.38 1.92
C ASP A 17 -11.07 9.07 2.02
N LEU A 18 -10.24 9.83 1.27
CA LEU A 18 -8.80 9.59 1.20
C LEU A 18 -8.10 9.81 2.55
N PHE A 19 -8.52 10.82 3.30
CA PHE A 19 -7.91 11.10 4.60
C PHE A 19 -8.31 10.06 5.64
N ASN A 20 -9.57 9.62 5.63
CA ASN A 20 -10.03 8.52 6.48
C ASN A 20 -9.28 7.21 6.16
N LEU A 21 -9.06 6.92 4.88
CA LEU A 21 -8.25 5.78 4.45
C LEU A 21 -6.81 5.88 4.96
N TYR A 22 -6.20 7.07 4.91
CA TYR A 22 -4.89 7.34 5.47
C TYR A 22 -4.83 7.01 6.96
N VAL A 23 -5.79 7.49 7.74
CA VAL A 23 -5.87 7.21 9.19
C VAL A 23 -5.92 5.72 9.47
N TRP A 24 -6.72 4.95 8.72
CA TRP A 24 -6.77 3.51 8.89
C TRP A 24 -5.45 2.82 8.53
N PHE A 25 -4.74 3.30 7.54
CA PHE A 25 -3.38 2.80 7.25
C PHE A 25 -2.40 3.07 8.39
N GLU A 26 -2.49 4.21 9.07
CA GLU A 26 -1.65 4.50 10.24
C GLU A 26 -2.00 3.57 11.42
N VAL A 27 -3.28 3.32 11.66
CA VAL A 27 -3.72 2.35 12.68
C VAL A 27 -3.18 0.95 12.38
N MET A 28 -3.22 0.54 11.10
CA MET A 28 -2.66 -0.74 10.64
C MET A 28 -1.13 -0.78 10.82
N LEU A 29 -0.42 0.30 10.49
CA LEU A 29 1.03 0.40 10.61
C LEU A 29 1.49 0.22 12.05
N VAL A 30 0.92 0.99 12.98
CA VAL A 30 1.29 0.92 14.40
C VAL A 30 0.97 -0.46 14.98
N SER A 31 -0.21 -0.99 14.68
CA SER A 31 -0.64 -2.30 15.18
C SER A 31 0.21 -3.45 14.64
N SER A 32 0.53 -3.43 13.35
CA SER A 32 1.38 -4.45 12.72
C SER A 32 2.82 -4.38 13.21
N PHE A 33 3.36 -3.18 13.45
CA PHE A 33 4.68 -2.99 14.02
C PHE A 33 4.82 -3.66 15.38
N VAL A 34 3.85 -3.43 16.28
CA VAL A 34 3.85 -4.07 17.61
C VAL A 34 3.80 -5.60 17.49
N LEU A 35 3.02 -6.13 16.55
CA LEU A 35 2.95 -7.57 16.32
C LEU A 35 4.24 -8.14 15.72
N LEU A 36 4.92 -7.40 14.84
CA LEU A 36 6.20 -7.81 14.25
C LEU A 36 7.32 -7.86 15.29
N THR A 37 7.30 -6.98 16.29
CA THR A 37 8.31 -6.92 17.37
C THR A 37 8.01 -7.86 18.53
N LEU A 38 6.90 -8.61 18.49
CA LEU A 38 6.48 -9.51 19.56
C LEU A 38 7.49 -10.66 19.72
N GLY A 39 8.19 -10.68 20.84
CA GLY A 39 9.27 -11.64 21.12
C GLY A 39 10.63 -10.98 21.35
N GLY A 40 10.86 -9.77 20.83
CA GLY A 40 12.05 -8.97 21.12
C GLY A 40 13.36 -9.51 20.55
N GLU A 41 13.32 -10.52 19.69
CA GLU A 41 14.51 -11.09 19.08
C GLU A 41 15.19 -10.08 18.14
N ARG A 42 16.52 -10.09 18.10
CA ARG A 42 17.30 -9.12 17.31
C ARG A 42 16.90 -9.06 15.84
N PHE A 43 16.70 -10.23 15.22
CA PHE A 43 16.30 -10.30 13.81
C PHE A 43 14.87 -9.81 13.59
N GLN A 44 13.96 -9.96 14.57
CA GLN A 44 12.61 -9.42 14.51
C GLN A 44 12.65 -7.89 14.57
N LEU A 45 13.45 -7.32 15.46
CA LEU A 45 13.60 -5.87 15.57
C LEU A 45 14.19 -5.27 14.29
N GLU A 46 15.21 -5.90 13.70
CA GLU A 46 15.80 -5.46 12.44
C GLU A 46 14.78 -5.47 11.29
N GLY A 47 14.02 -6.56 11.13
CA GLY A 47 12.96 -6.66 10.13
C GLY A 47 11.84 -5.63 10.34
N SER A 48 11.47 -5.42 11.61
CA SER A 48 10.42 -4.46 11.98
C SER A 48 10.83 -3.01 11.72
N ILE A 49 12.10 -2.66 11.97
CA ILE A 49 12.61 -1.31 11.66
C ILE A 49 12.58 -1.05 10.14
N LYS A 50 13.01 -2.02 9.33
CA LYS A 50 12.93 -1.91 7.85
C LYS A 50 11.48 -1.73 7.38
N TYR A 51 10.56 -2.50 7.96
CA TYR A 51 9.13 -2.40 7.69
C TYR A 51 8.57 -1.02 8.01
N VAL A 52 8.82 -0.52 9.23
CA VAL A 52 8.29 0.78 9.66
C VAL A 52 8.87 1.91 8.82
N ALA A 53 10.19 1.92 8.60
CA ALA A 53 10.84 2.99 7.84
C ALA A 53 10.22 3.17 6.44
N ILE A 54 10.05 2.08 5.69
CA ILE A 54 9.47 2.16 4.34
C ILE A 54 7.99 2.49 4.35
N ASN A 55 7.23 1.99 5.34
CA ASN A 55 5.80 2.26 5.43
C ASN A 55 5.51 3.70 5.91
N VAL A 56 6.30 4.27 6.81
CA VAL A 56 6.22 5.69 7.19
C VAL A 56 6.55 6.58 5.98
N PHE A 57 7.59 6.24 5.22
CA PHE A 57 7.90 6.94 3.98
C PHE A 57 6.73 6.88 2.98
N SER A 58 6.14 5.69 2.79
CA SER A 58 4.93 5.51 1.99
C SER A 58 3.77 6.39 2.47
N SER A 59 3.54 6.45 3.78
CA SER A 59 2.48 7.25 4.38
C SER A 59 2.70 8.76 4.18
N THR A 60 3.95 9.21 4.22
CA THR A 60 4.30 10.62 3.93
C THR A 60 3.97 10.98 2.48
N ILE A 61 4.32 10.10 1.52
CA ILE A 61 3.96 10.27 0.10
C ILE A 61 2.44 10.25 -0.07
N PHE A 62 1.74 9.36 0.62
CA PHE A 62 0.28 9.28 0.58
C PHE A 62 -0.35 10.59 1.06
N LEU A 63 0.10 11.12 2.20
CA LEU A 63 -0.41 12.39 2.74
C LEU A 63 -0.14 13.57 1.79
N ALA A 64 1.05 13.62 1.17
CA ALA A 64 1.36 14.61 0.16
C ALA A 64 0.42 14.49 -1.07
N GLY A 65 0.14 13.27 -1.52
CA GLY A 65 -0.84 13.01 -2.58
C GLY A 65 -2.26 13.49 -2.22
N ILE A 66 -2.71 13.26 -0.97
CA ILE A 66 -3.99 13.78 -0.47
C ILE A 66 -4.00 15.31 -0.52
N GLY A 67 -2.92 15.97 -0.07
CA GLY A 67 -2.80 17.43 -0.12
C GLY A 67 -2.90 17.96 -1.55
N MET A 68 -2.29 17.28 -2.53
CA MET A 68 -2.39 17.64 -3.94
C MET A 68 -3.82 17.49 -4.47
N ILE A 69 -4.50 16.37 -4.22
CA ILE A 69 -5.89 16.16 -4.63
C ILE A 69 -6.79 17.21 -3.99
N TYR A 70 -6.64 17.45 -2.70
CA TYR A 70 -7.43 18.48 -2.01
C TYR A 70 -7.18 19.87 -2.57
N GLY A 71 -5.94 20.22 -2.87
CA GLY A 71 -5.59 21.51 -3.49
C GLY A 71 -6.17 21.68 -4.91
N LEU A 72 -6.33 20.59 -5.66
CA LEU A 72 -6.91 20.61 -7.01
C LEU A 72 -8.45 20.62 -7.00
N THR A 73 -9.05 19.81 -6.13
CA THR A 73 -10.49 19.51 -6.20
C THR A 73 -11.32 20.13 -5.07
N GLY A 74 -10.66 20.57 -3.98
CA GLY A 74 -11.32 21.08 -2.78
C GLY A 74 -12.00 19.98 -1.94
N THR A 75 -11.82 18.70 -2.28
CA THR A 75 -12.45 17.57 -1.59
C THR A 75 -11.50 16.40 -1.42
N VAL A 76 -11.69 15.61 -0.34
CA VAL A 76 -10.98 14.34 -0.10
C VAL A 76 -11.87 13.12 -0.31
N ASN A 77 -13.16 13.32 -0.61
CA ASN A 77 -14.07 12.23 -0.98
C ASN A 77 -13.67 11.68 -2.36
N MET A 78 -13.43 10.36 -2.44
CA MET A 78 -12.90 9.71 -3.64
C MET A 78 -13.77 9.91 -4.88
N ALA A 79 -15.10 9.76 -4.74
CA ALA A 79 -16.02 9.90 -5.87
C ALA A 79 -16.13 11.37 -6.35
N ALA A 80 -16.23 12.31 -5.42
CA ALA A 80 -16.28 13.73 -5.73
C ALA A 80 -14.96 14.22 -6.35
N ALA A 81 -13.83 13.74 -5.86
CA ALA A 81 -12.51 14.04 -6.41
C ALA A 81 -12.36 13.52 -7.85
N GLY A 82 -12.80 12.30 -8.14
CA GLY A 82 -12.81 11.74 -9.50
C GLY A 82 -13.61 12.61 -10.46
N LEU A 83 -14.85 12.94 -10.12
CA LEU A 83 -15.70 13.81 -10.94
C LEU A 83 -15.10 15.20 -11.16
N ALA A 84 -14.44 15.77 -10.14
CA ALA A 84 -13.78 17.07 -10.28
C ALA A 84 -12.55 16.99 -11.20
N LEU A 85 -11.79 15.91 -11.16
CA LEU A 85 -10.58 15.72 -11.98
C LEU A 85 -10.90 15.53 -13.48
N ASP A 86 -12.02 14.90 -13.81
CA ASP A 86 -12.46 14.74 -15.21
C ASP A 86 -12.63 16.08 -15.95
N GLY A 87 -12.93 17.16 -15.22
CA GLY A 87 -13.09 18.51 -15.77
C GLY A 87 -11.80 19.29 -16.00
N PHE A 88 -10.63 18.77 -15.62
CA PHE A 88 -9.37 19.51 -15.74
C PHE A 88 -8.82 19.48 -17.16
N ALA A 89 -8.65 20.66 -17.77
CA ALA A 89 -8.03 20.78 -19.09
C ALA A 89 -6.54 20.43 -19.09
N ASN A 90 -5.83 20.67 -17.98
CA ASN A 90 -4.43 20.34 -17.84
C ASN A 90 -4.26 19.13 -16.89
N GLN A 91 -3.92 17.99 -17.45
CA GLN A 91 -3.77 16.73 -16.74
C GLN A 91 -2.38 16.55 -16.04
N THR A 92 -1.47 17.51 -16.14
CA THR A 92 -0.10 17.35 -15.59
C THR A 92 -0.10 17.22 -14.07
N LEU A 93 -0.79 18.10 -13.35
CA LEU A 93 -0.86 18.04 -11.89
C LEU A 93 -1.66 16.83 -11.37
N PRO A 94 -2.84 16.49 -11.93
CA PRO A 94 -3.52 15.22 -11.64
C PRO A 94 -2.62 14.00 -11.84
N MET A 95 -1.85 13.94 -12.93
CA MET A 95 -0.94 12.83 -13.22
C MET A 95 0.18 12.73 -12.17
N VAL A 96 0.76 13.84 -11.72
CA VAL A 96 1.73 13.85 -10.62
C VAL A 96 1.12 13.29 -9.33
N ALA A 97 -0.11 13.71 -8.99
CA ALA A 97 -0.82 13.15 -7.85
C ALA A 97 -1.04 11.63 -8.00
N ALA A 98 -1.44 11.16 -9.18
CA ALA A 98 -1.60 9.74 -9.48
C ALA A 98 -0.30 8.95 -9.23
N VAL A 99 0.86 9.49 -9.60
CA VAL A 99 2.17 8.87 -9.34
C VAL A 99 2.46 8.78 -7.84
N PHE A 100 2.14 9.81 -7.05
CA PHE A 100 2.29 9.75 -5.57
C PHE A 100 1.47 8.61 -4.98
N PHE A 101 0.23 8.45 -5.40
CA PHE A 101 -0.63 7.36 -4.95
C PHE A 101 -0.15 5.99 -5.44
N LEU A 102 0.32 5.89 -6.70
CA LEU A 102 0.87 4.65 -7.25
C LEU A 102 2.09 4.18 -6.45
N VAL A 103 3.01 5.09 -6.13
CA VAL A 103 4.20 4.76 -5.32
C VAL A 103 3.80 4.39 -3.90
N SER A 104 2.96 5.17 -3.24
CA SER A 104 2.54 4.90 -1.87
C SER A 104 1.80 3.58 -1.74
N PHE A 105 0.76 3.37 -2.53
CA PHE A 105 0.00 2.11 -2.48
C PHE A 105 0.81 0.94 -3.03
N GLY A 106 1.71 1.18 -3.99
CA GLY A 106 2.65 0.20 -4.51
C GLY A 106 3.61 -0.33 -3.44
N ILE A 107 4.12 0.52 -2.55
CA ILE A 107 4.89 0.10 -1.38
C ILE A 107 4.02 -0.77 -0.47
N LYS A 108 2.80 -0.34 -0.14
CA LYS A 108 1.89 -1.08 0.74
C LYS A 108 1.42 -2.41 0.15
N ALA A 109 1.23 -2.47 -1.16
CA ALA A 109 0.88 -3.69 -1.90
C ALA A 109 2.10 -4.59 -2.19
N ALA A 110 3.31 -4.10 -1.95
CA ALA A 110 4.56 -4.77 -2.27
C ALA A 110 4.68 -5.16 -3.76
N ILE A 111 4.32 -4.24 -4.68
CA ILE A 111 4.51 -4.45 -6.13
C ILE A 111 5.96 -4.24 -6.53
N PHE A 112 6.38 -4.84 -7.66
CA PHE A 112 7.70 -4.57 -8.24
C PHE A 112 7.85 -3.08 -8.62
N PRO A 113 8.98 -2.42 -8.35
CA PRO A 113 10.17 -2.89 -7.64
C PRO A 113 10.12 -2.65 -6.11
N LEU A 114 8.99 -2.24 -5.54
CA LEU A 114 8.83 -1.72 -4.17
C LEU A 114 8.60 -2.82 -3.10
N PHE A 115 8.83 -4.09 -3.42
CA PHE A 115 8.51 -5.25 -2.58
C PHE A 115 9.64 -5.68 -1.61
N PHE A 116 10.84 -5.11 -1.71
CA PHE A 116 12.05 -5.56 -1.00
C PHE A 116 11.93 -5.60 0.53
N TRP A 117 11.04 -4.85 1.11
CA TRP A 117 10.78 -4.84 2.55
C TRP A 117 10.03 -6.09 3.04
N LEU A 118 9.22 -6.68 2.19
CA LEU A 118 8.34 -7.80 2.54
C LEU A 118 9.13 -9.08 2.91
N PRO A 119 10.06 -9.59 2.08
CA PRO A 119 10.87 -10.75 2.46
C PRO A 119 11.83 -10.47 3.63
N ALA A 120 12.18 -9.20 3.88
CA ALA A 120 13.04 -8.82 5.00
C ALA A 120 12.31 -8.80 6.36
N SER A 121 10.98 -8.69 6.38
CA SER A 121 10.19 -8.41 7.58
C SER A 121 9.25 -9.55 7.97
N TYR A 122 8.48 -10.08 7.03
CA TYR A 122 7.32 -10.92 7.34
C TYR A 122 7.63 -12.36 7.76
N HIS A 123 8.86 -12.86 7.53
CA HIS A 123 9.27 -14.18 8.00
C HIS A 123 9.76 -14.18 9.46
N THR A 124 9.92 -13.01 10.08
CA THR A 124 10.57 -12.87 11.39
C THR A 124 9.65 -13.14 12.59
N PRO A 125 8.34 -12.79 12.61
CA PRO A 125 7.48 -13.01 13.76
C PRO A 125 7.02 -14.47 13.88
N PRO A 126 6.34 -14.83 14.98
CA PRO A 126 5.69 -16.13 15.13
C PRO A 126 4.77 -16.45 13.96
N ILE A 127 4.70 -17.73 13.55
CA ILE A 127 4.03 -18.17 12.32
C ILE A 127 2.56 -17.71 12.20
N GLY A 128 1.82 -17.69 13.30
CA GLY A 128 0.42 -17.23 13.29
C GLY A 128 0.28 -15.74 12.97
N ILE A 129 1.20 -14.90 13.47
CA ILE A 129 1.25 -13.46 13.17
C ILE A 129 1.70 -13.26 11.72
N SER A 130 2.78 -13.94 11.32
CA SER A 130 3.31 -13.90 9.96
C SER A 130 2.24 -14.22 8.92
N SER A 131 1.54 -15.34 9.10
CA SER A 131 0.47 -15.78 8.20
C SER A 131 -0.66 -14.74 8.07
N PHE A 132 -1.08 -14.14 9.18
CA PHE A 132 -2.12 -13.11 9.16
C PHE A 132 -1.67 -11.83 8.45
N LEU A 133 -0.43 -11.36 8.73
CA LEU A 133 0.10 -10.16 8.09
C LEU A 133 0.25 -10.36 6.57
N ILE A 134 0.79 -11.50 6.14
CA ILE A 134 0.93 -11.85 4.72
C ILE A 134 -0.45 -11.95 4.05
N ALA A 135 -1.42 -12.56 4.72
CA ALA A 135 -2.76 -12.74 4.17
C ALA A 135 -3.51 -11.44 3.96
N MET A 136 -3.34 -10.45 4.82
CA MET A 136 -4.21 -9.26 4.85
C MET A 136 -3.52 -7.98 4.40
N MET A 137 -2.32 -7.66 4.91
CA MET A 137 -1.72 -6.33 4.74
C MET A 137 -1.49 -5.94 3.27
N THR A 138 -0.87 -6.83 2.49
CA THR A 138 -0.62 -6.58 1.07
C THR A 138 -1.91 -6.51 0.26
N LYS A 139 -2.96 -7.28 0.65
CA LYS A 139 -4.26 -7.30 -0.02
C LYS A 139 -5.03 -5.99 0.17
N VAL A 140 -4.93 -5.37 1.34
CA VAL A 140 -5.47 -4.02 1.55
C VAL A 140 -4.77 -3.01 0.62
N GLY A 141 -3.45 -3.11 0.46
CA GLY A 141 -2.69 -2.30 -0.50
C GLY A 141 -3.17 -2.49 -1.95
N VAL A 142 -3.32 -3.73 -2.39
CA VAL A 142 -3.82 -4.05 -3.75
C VAL A 142 -5.26 -3.55 -3.93
N TYR A 143 -6.14 -3.79 -2.94
CA TYR A 143 -7.51 -3.28 -2.96
C TYR A 143 -7.55 -1.76 -3.13
N THR A 144 -6.69 -1.06 -2.39
CA THR A 144 -6.63 0.40 -2.45
C THR A 144 -6.14 0.90 -3.82
N LEU A 145 -5.16 0.22 -4.42
CA LEU A 145 -4.73 0.50 -5.79
C LEU A 145 -5.90 0.36 -6.77
N ILE A 146 -6.58 -0.78 -6.75
CA ILE A 146 -7.73 -1.03 -7.64
C ILE A 146 -8.78 0.06 -7.43
N ARG A 147 -9.20 0.28 -6.19
CA ARG A 147 -10.26 1.22 -5.87
C ARG A 147 -9.93 2.65 -6.26
N PHE A 148 -8.73 3.10 -5.96
CA PHE A 148 -8.30 4.46 -6.26
C PHE A 148 -8.22 4.71 -7.78
N PHE A 149 -7.60 3.79 -8.52
CA PHE A 149 -7.42 3.91 -9.97
C PHE A 149 -8.65 3.49 -10.79
N THR A 150 -9.74 3.09 -10.15
CA THR A 150 -11.04 2.93 -10.80
C THR A 150 -12.01 4.07 -10.49
N ILE A 151 -11.87 4.73 -9.34
CA ILE A 151 -12.81 5.77 -8.90
C ILE A 151 -12.25 7.17 -9.12
N VAL A 152 -10.97 7.41 -8.76
CA VAL A 152 -10.37 8.75 -8.78
C VAL A 152 -9.64 9.02 -10.10
N PHE A 153 -8.92 8.02 -10.60
CA PHE A 153 -8.19 8.09 -11.87
C PHE A 153 -8.56 6.90 -12.75
N PRO A 154 -9.66 6.95 -13.52
CA PRO A 154 -10.04 5.86 -14.41
C PRO A 154 -8.90 5.50 -15.36
N LEU A 155 -8.59 4.19 -15.48
CA LEU A 155 -7.53 3.66 -16.35
C LEU A 155 -7.87 3.72 -17.85
N GLU A 156 -8.66 4.69 -18.26
CA GLU A 156 -8.94 4.96 -19.67
C GLU A 156 -7.72 5.59 -20.36
N ASP A 157 -6.88 6.28 -19.59
CA ASP A 157 -5.59 6.78 -20.08
C ASP A 157 -4.67 5.59 -20.43
N THR A 158 -4.28 5.52 -21.68
CA THR A 158 -3.42 4.48 -22.22
C THR A 158 -2.06 4.39 -21.53
N MET A 159 -1.52 5.51 -21.02
CA MET A 159 -0.23 5.55 -20.33
C MET A 159 -0.31 4.86 -18.97
N LEU A 160 -1.24 5.23 -18.10
CA LEU A 160 -1.40 4.60 -16.77
C LEU A 160 -1.72 3.11 -16.90
N ARG A 161 -2.61 2.75 -17.81
CA ARG A 161 -2.94 1.35 -18.09
C ARG A 161 -1.69 0.54 -18.47
N THR A 162 -0.85 1.08 -19.34
CA THR A 162 0.40 0.41 -19.76
C THR A 162 1.35 0.24 -18.58
N VAL A 163 1.53 1.28 -17.75
CA VAL A 163 2.35 1.20 -16.54
C VAL A 163 1.86 0.10 -15.59
N PHE A 164 0.55 0.02 -15.33
CA PHE A 164 -0.02 -1.03 -14.48
C PHE A 164 0.19 -2.43 -15.06
N LEU A 165 0.00 -2.62 -16.38
CA LEU A 165 0.24 -3.91 -17.04
C LEU A 165 1.71 -4.35 -16.92
N VAL A 166 2.64 -3.44 -17.14
CA VAL A 166 4.08 -3.73 -17.03
C VAL A 166 4.45 -4.06 -15.59
N LEU A 167 4.03 -3.24 -14.61
CA LEU A 167 4.31 -3.47 -13.19
C LEU A 167 3.70 -4.78 -12.69
N SER A 168 2.47 -5.10 -13.07
CA SER A 168 1.84 -6.37 -12.69
C SER A 168 2.56 -7.57 -13.28
N GLY A 169 2.95 -7.51 -14.56
CA GLY A 169 3.73 -8.56 -15.23
C GLY A 169 5.06 -8.82 -14.52
N PHE A 170 5.83 -7.78 -14.23
CA PHE A 170 7.08 -7.91 -13.47
C PHE A 170 6.84 -8.43 -12.05
N THR A 171 5.80 -7.97 -11.37
CA THR A 171 5.46 -8.45 -10.02
C THR A 171 5.18 -9.94 -10.01
N MET A 172 4.43 -10.46 -11.00
CA MET A 172 4.15 -11.88 -11.13
C MET A 172 5.42 -12.70 -11.36
N VAL A 173 6.25 -12.30 -12.34
CA VAL A 173 7.49 -13.02 -12.68
C VAL A 173 8.47 -13.01 -11.52
N VAL A 174 8.73 -11.85 -10.93
CA VAL A 174 9.68 -11.72 -9.81
C VAL A 174 9.17 -12.43 -8.56
N GLY A 175 7.86 -12.40 -8.30
CA GLY A 175 7.25 -13.14 -7.18
C GLY A 175 7.44 -14.65 -7.31
N VAL A 176 7.18 -15.22 -8.49
CA VAL A 176 7.37 -16.66 -8.74
C VAL A 176 8.85 -17.05 -8.66
N LEU A 177 9.73 -16.29 -9.30
CA LEU A 177 11.18 -16.57 -9.25
C LEU A 177 11.73 -16.41 -7.83
N GLY A 178 11.28 -15.39 -7.10
CA GLY A 178 11.65 -15.17 -5.71
C GLY A 178 11.24 -16.32 -4.81
N ALA A 179 10.03 -16.84 -4.96
CA ALA A 179 9.56 -18.03 -4.23
C ALA A 179 10.34 -19.28 -4.60
N ALA A 180 10.63 -19.51 -5.89
CA ALA A 180 11.34 -20.71 -6.38
C ALA A 180 12.79 -20.80 -5.85
N ILE A 181 13.43 -19.70 -5.51
CA ILE A 181 14.80 -19.66 -4.99
C ILE A 181 14.84 -19.97 -3.48
N GLN A 182 13.71 -19.82 -2.74
CA GLN A 182 13.71 -20.03 -1.30
C GLN A 182 13.71 -21.51 -0.94
N ILE A 183 14.57 -21.86 0.03
CA ILE A 183 14.64 -23.21 0.63
C ILE A 183 13.75 -23.29 1.89
N ASP A 184 13.53 -22.15 2.54
CA ASP A 184 12.75 -22.05 3.77
C ASP A 184 11.29 -21.70 3.45
N PHE A 185 10.36 -22.58 3.85
CA PHE A 185 8.92 -22.38 3.65
C PHE A 185 8.36 -21.07 4.25
N ARG A 186 9.04 -20.52 5.27
CA ARG A 186 8.62 -19.24 5.85
C ARG A 186 8.92 -18.03 4.97
N LYS A 187 9.81 -18.21 3.97
CA LYS A 187 10.23 -17.13 3.06
C LYS A 187 9.55 -17.18 1.70
N ILE A 188 8.85 -18.29 1.42
CA ILE A 188 8.01 -18.47 0.24
C ILE A 188 6.67 -17.74 0.44
#